data_8a1cf6ac45934716c1f26847c9d4dc12
#
_entry.id   8a1cf6ac45934716c1f26847c9d4dc12
#
_cell.length_a   1.000
_cell.length_b   1.000
_cell.length_c   1.000
_cell.angle_alpha   90.00
_cell.angle_beta   90.00
_cell.angle_gamma   90.00
#
_symmetry.space_group_name_H-M   'P 1'
#
loop_
_entity.id
_entity.type
_entity.pdbx_description
1 polymer ?
#
loop_
_entity_poly.entity_id
_entity_poly.type
_entity_poly.pdbx_seq_one_letter_code
_entity_poly.pdbx_strand_id
1 'polypeptide(L)'
;GYTHEYGAGGNAYEPIDEEKFITVIRSLPIDPSTFCFVDLGSGKGRALFLAAKMGFNKVIGVEFSENLHLLAKKNSEAAANSWPNTDRMEVIHGDARDYAPPDAATVLYLYNPFDAQIMSPVLKTWEKSMSTRVHDVWIVYGNPTEAALFKHSPSLEHISSIAGFAVFRRKNLRRAE
;
A
#
# COMPACT_ATOMS: atom_id res chain seq x y z
N GLY A 1 2.68 17.20 -20.24
CA GLY A 1 3.95 17.11 -19.60
C GLY A 1 3.93 16.84 -18.10
N TYR A 2 3.63 15.58 -17.69
CA TYR A 2 3.66 15.18 -16.25
C TYR A 2 4.85 14.26 -15.94
N THR A 3 5.84 14.16 -16.83
CA THR A 3 6.94 13.18 -16.71
C THR A 3 8.08 13.60 -15.77
N HIS A 4 8.05 14.80 -15.20
CA HIS A 4 9.13 15.29 -14.32
C HIS A 4 8.82 15.21 -12.81
N GLU A 5 7.61 14.78 -12.42
CA GLU A 5 7.22 14.71 -11.00
C GLU A 5 7.41 13.32 -10.38
N TYR A 6 7.74 12.32 -11.17
CA TYR A 6 8.00 10.97 -10.68
C TYR A 6 9.50 10.74 -10.59
N GLY A 7 9.96 10.20 -9.48
CA GLY A 7 11.33 9.70 -9.37
C GLY A 7 11.62 8.66 -10.46
N ALA A 8 12.89 8.43 -10.77
CA ALA A 8 13.28 7.43 -11.75
C ALA A 8 12.65 6.05 -11.36
N GLY A 9 11.88 5.46 -12.27
CA GLY A 9 11.17 4.20 -12.06
C GLY A 9 9.74 4.30 -11.55
N GLY A 10 9.20 5.50 -11.35
CA GLY A 10 7.76 5.70 -11.07
C GLY A 10 6.92 5.63 -12.35
N ASN A 11 5.76 4.97 -12.27
CA ASN A 11 4.80 4.89 -13.37
C ASN A 11 3.88 6.14 -13.41
N ALA A 12 3.24 6.38 -14.57
CA ALA A 12 2.29 7.47 -14.72
C ALA A 12 1.12 7.33 -13.74
N TYR A 13 0.67 8.46 -13.19
CA TYR A 13 -0.49 8.51 -12.30
C TYR A 13 -1.76 8.07 -13.05
N GLU A 14 -2.42 7.05 -12.54
CA GLU A 14 -3.76 6.65 -12.95
C GLU A 14 -4.73 6.87 -11.78
N PRO A 15 -5.91 7.47 -12.02
CA PRO A 15 -6.93 7.61 -10.98
C PRO A 15 -7.39 6.23 -10.48
N ILE A 16 -7.46 6.07 -9.16
CA ILE A 16 -7.99 4.86 -8.54
C ILE A 16 -9.50 4.81 -8.77
N ASP A 17 -9.98 3.67 -9.26
CA ASP A 17 -11.40 3.35 -9.31
C ASP A 17 -11.87 2.97 -7.90
N GLU A 18 -12.75 3.79 -7.33
CA GLU A 18 -13.26 3.62 -5.97
C GLU A 18 -14.01 2.28 -5.79
N GLU A 19 -14.79 1.89 -6.79
CA GLU A 19 -15.58 0.65 -6.74
C GLU A 19 -14.67 -0.58 -6.71
N LYS A 20 -13.63 -0.59 -7.54
CA LYS A 20 -12.62 -1.66 -7.56
C LYS A 20 -11.83 -1.71 -6.26
N PHE A 21 -11.45 -0.55 -5.72
CA PHE A 21 -10.77 -0.46 -4.43
C PHE A 21 -11.62 -1.07 -3.31
N ILE A 22 -12.88 -0.64 -3.20
CA ILE A 22 -13.79 -1.17 -2.18
C ILE A 22 -14.01 -2.67 -2.36
N THR A 23 -14.15 -3.15 -3.60
CA THR A 23 -14.35 -4.57 -3.91
C THR A 23 -13.18 -5.40 -3.42
N VAL A 24 -11.94 -5.01 -3.75
CA VAL A 24 -10.76 -5.80 -3.34
C VAL A 24 -10.54 -5.76 -1.83
N ILE A 25 -10.68 -4.61 -1.17
CA ILE A 25 -10.51 -4.53 0.28
C ILE A 25 -11.57 -5.36 1.02
N ARG A 26 -12.83 -5.32 0.58
CA ARG A 26 -13.91 -6.14 1.17
C ARG A 26 -13.74 -7.64 0.92
N SER A 27 -12.98 -8.04 -0.08
CA SER A 27 -12.67 -9.45 -0.33
C SER A 27 -11.68 -10.05 0.67
N LEU A 28 -10.94 -9.21 1.41
CA LEU A 28 -10.00 -9.66 2.42
C LEU A 28 -10.77 -10.11 3.68
N PRO A 29 -10.45 -11.29 4.25
CA PRO A 29 -11.06 -11.76 5.49
C PRO A 29 -10.43 -11.09 6.72
N ILE A 30 -10.55 -9.76 6.80
CA ILE A 30 -9.97 -8.92 7.86
C ILE A 30 -11.01 -7.97 8.44
N ASP A 31 -10.77 -7.52 9.66
CA ASP A 31 -11.40 -6.34 10.24
C ASP A 31 -10.45 -5.13 10.04
N PRO A 32 -10.77 -4.16 9.18
CA PRO A 32 -9.91 -3.00 8.93
C PRO A 32 -9.52 -2.25 10.21
N SER A 33 -10.38 -2.23 11.22
CA SER A 33 -10.11 -1.53 12.48
C SER A 33 -8.93 -2.11 13.28
N THR A 34 -8.48 -3.32 12.93
CA THR A 34 -7.33 -4.00 13.53
C THR A 34 -6.08 -3.98 12.66
N PHE A 35 -6.15 -3.38 11.48
CA PHE A 35 -5.06 -3.33 10.51
C PHE A 35 -4.58 -1.91 10.25
N CYS A 36 -3.28 -1.77 10.00
CA CYS A 36 -2.70 -0.61 9.33
C CYS A 36 -2.89 -0.75 7.81
N PHE A 37 -3.18 0.35 7.14
CA PHE A 37 -3.14 0.46 5.69
C PHE A 37 -1.91 1.26 5.28
N VAL A 38 -1.11 0.74 4.36
CA VAL A 38 0.09 1.40 3.83
C VAL A 38 0.00 1.49 2.33
N ASP A 39 0.06 2.69 1.77
CA ASP A 39 0.11 2.97 0.34
C ASP A 39 1.50 3.50 -0.04
N LEU A 40 2.25 2.72 -0.81
CA LEU A 40 3.55 3.13 -1.32
C LEU A 40 3.40 3.76 -2.71
N GLY A 41 3.83 5.01 -2.83
CA GLY A 41 3.54 5.85 -4.00
C GLY A 41 2.14 6.44 -3.92
N SER A 42 1.80 7.01 -2.76
CA SER A 42 0.42 7.42 -2.43
C SER A 42 -0.11 8.62 -3.25
N GLY A 43 0.75 9.29 -3.99
CA GLY A 43 0.37 10.41 -4.85
C GLY A 43 -0.38 11.50 -4.09
N LYS A 44 -1.55 11.88 -4.59
CA LYS A 44 -2.43 12.87 -3.97
C LYS A 44 -3.26 12.35 -2.78
N GLY A 45 -3.07 11.08 -2.39
CA GLY A 45 -3.68 10.48 -1.21
C GLY A 45 -5.07 9.88 -1.40
N ARG A 46 -5.56 9.67 -2.63
CA ARG A 46 -6.93 9.15 -2.85
C ARG A 46 -7.18 7.81 -2.15
N ALA A 47 -6.25 6.84 -2.24
CA ALA A 47 -6.39 5.56 -1.56
C ALA A 47 -6.42 5.72 -0.03
N LEU A 48 -5.70 6.71 0.51
CA LEU A 48 -5.69 6.98 1.95
C LEU A 48 -7.06 7.41 2.46
N PHE A 49 -7.76 8.28 1.72
CA PHE A 49 -9.12 8.69 2.07
C PHE A 49 -10.09 7.52 2.03
N LEU A 50 -9.99 6.66 1.01
CA LEU A 50 -10.84 5.47 0.91
C LEU A 50 -10.57 4.49 2.06
N ALA A 51 -9.31 4.26 2.41
CA ALA A 51 -8.92 3.41 3.54
C ALA A 51 -9.41 3.99 4.87
N ALA A 52 -9.29 5.29 5.08
CA ALA A 52 -9.83 5.98 6.26
C ALA A 52 -11.36 5.78 6.37
N LYS A 53 -12.09 5.97 5.27
CA LYS A 53 -13.54 5.73 5.20
C LYS A 53 -13.91 4.29 5.52
N MET A 54 -13.09 3.32 5.12
CA MET A 54 -13.30 1.91 5.43
C MET A 54 -12.95 1.51 6.86
N GLY A 55 -12.41 2.43 7.66
CA GLY A 55 -12.20 2.26 9.09
C GLY A 55 -10.89 1.62 9.49
N PHE A 56 -9.87 1.62 8.64
CA PHE A 56 -8.53 1.17 9.03
C PHE A 56 -8.04 1.90 10.30
N ASN A 57 -7.34 1.16 11.16
CA ASN A 57 -6.85 1.68 12.45
C ASN A 57 -5.83 2.80 12.25
N LYS A 58 -4.92 2.63 11.30
CA LYS A 58 -3.95 3.63 10.87
C LYS A 58 -3.82 3.58 9.34
N VAL A 59 -3.66 4.75 8.73
CA VAL A 59 -3.55 4.90 7.28
C VAL A 59 -2.29 5.69 6.97
N ILE A 60 -1.35 5.07 6.25
CA ILE A 60 -0.03 5.64 5.98
C ILE A 60 0.17 5.71 4.47
N GLY A 61 0.49 6.90 3.97
CA GLY A 61 0.94 7.10 2.61
C GLY A 61 2.41 7.49 2.57
N VAL A 62 3.18 6.87 1.68
CA VAL A 62 4.57 7.23 1.43
C VAL A 62 4.68 7.74 0.00
N GLU A 63 5.15 8.98 -0.18
CA GLU A 63 5.25 9.62 -1.47
C GLU A 63 6.62 10.25 -1.66
N PHE A 64 7.27 9.94 -2.78
CA PHE A 64 8.60 10.43 -3.12
C PHE A 64 8.58 11.87 -3.64
N SER A 65 7.56 12.24 -4.42
CA SER A 65 7.40 13.60 -4.95
C SER A 65 6.99 14.56 -3.85
N GLU A 66 7.82 15.57 -3.59
CA GLU A 66 7.52 16.61 -2.60
C GLU A 66 6.22 17.34 -2.94
N ASN A 67 5.99 17.65 -4.21
CA ASN A 67 4.78 18.34 -4.66
C ASN A 67 3.51 17.51 -4.39
N LEU A 68 3.54 16.20 -4.71
CA LEU A 68 2.42 15.32 -4.46
C LEU A 68 2.20 15.08 -2.97
N HIS A 69 3.28 14.94 -2.19
CA HIS A 69 3.22 14.84 -0.73
C HIS A 69 2.55 16.08 -0.12
N LEU A 70 2.97 17.28 -0.47
CA LEU A 70 2.39 18.52 0.03
C LEU A 70 0.92 18.65 -0.36
N LEU A 71 0.56 18.24 -1.58
CA LEU A 71 -0.83 18.23 -2.03
C LEU A 71 -1.68 17.23 -1.24
N ALA A 72 -1.18 16.01 -1.01
CA ALA A 72 -1.86 15.00 -0.21
C ALA A 72 -2.08 15.49 1.24
N LYS A 73 -1.07 16.13 1.83
CA LYS A 73 -1.16 16.72 3.17
C LYS A 73 -2.22 17.83 3.22
N LYS A 74 -2.20 18.74 2.26
CA LYS A 74 -3.21 19.80 2.15
C LYS A 74 -4.63 19.24 1.98
N ASN A 75 -4.79 18.20 1.15
CA ASN A 75 -6.08 17.52 0.97
C ASN A 75 -6.56 16.89 2.28
N SER A 76 -5.68 16.25 3.04
CA SER A 76 -6.00 15.67 4.35
C SER A 76 -6.45 16.73 5.36
N GLU A 77 -5.74 17.85 5.46
CA GLU A 77 -6.09 18.98 6.32
C GLU A 77 -7.44 19.58 5.93
N ALA A 78 -7.69 19.78 4.64
CA ALA A 78 -8.97 20.33 4.14
C ALA A 78 -10.16 19.39 4.40
N ALA A 79 -9.94 18.10 4.41
CA ALA A 79 -10.97 17.08 4.64
C ALA A 79 -11.23 16.77 6.12
N ALA A 80 -10.45 17.33 7.05
CA ALA A 80 -10.47 16.98 8.48
C ALA A 80 -11.86 17.03 9.14
N ASN A 81 -12.72 17.95 8.69
CA ASN A 81 -14.07 18.12 9.25
C ASN A 81 -15.19 17.48 8.39
N SER A 82 -14.87 16.98 7.21
CA SER A 82 -15.86 16.50 6.23
C SER A 82 -15.69 15.03 5.83
N TRP A 83 -14.54 14.44 6.14
CA TRP A 83 -14.23 13.05 5.81
C TRP A 83 -13.94 12.25 7.07
N PRO A 84 -14.47 11.01 7.20
CA PRO A 84 -14.30 10.22 8.42
C PRO A 84 -12.85 9.75 8.60
N ASN A 85 -12.40 9.69 9.85
CA ASN A 85 -11.13 9.10 10.30
C ASN A 85 -9.86 9.71 9.66
N THR A 86 -9.90 10.96 9.21
CA THR A 86 -8.71 11.64 8.69
C THR A 86 -7.62 11.84 9.72
N ASP A 87 -7.97 11.84 11.01
CA ASP A 87 -7.06 11.87 12.15
C ASP A 87 -6.16 10.63 12.24
N ARG A 88 -6.53 9.53 11.55
CA ARG A 88 -5.74 8.30 11.43
C ARG A 88 -4.76 8.31 10.26
N MET A 89 -4.82 9.34 9.41
CA MET A 89 -3.99 9.45 8.22
C MET A 89 -2.65 10.10 8.52
N GLU A 90 -1.60 9.52 7.98
CA GLU A 90 -0.24 10.06 8.01
C GLU A 90 0.33 10.03 6.58
N VAL A 91 0.85 11.15 6.11
CA VAL A 91 1.49 11.25 4.80
C VAL A 91 2.98 11.53 5.01
N ILE A 92 3.82 10.61 4.55
CA ILE A 92 5.27 10.65 4.72
C ILE A 92 5.92 11.03 3.36
N HIS A 93 6.78 12.05 3.38
CA HIS A 93 7.66 12.32 2.25
C HIS A 93 8.87 11.39 2.35
N GLY A 94 9.04 10.48 1.40
CA GLY A 94 10.12 9.52 1.45
C GLY A 94 10.14 8.54 0.28
N ASP A 95 11.22 7.78 0.22
CA ASP A 95 11.40 6.72 -0.76
C ASP A 95 10.78 5.41 -0.24
N ALA A 96 9.96 4.79 -1.07
CA ALA A 96 9.31 3.51 -0.72
C ALA A 96 10.32 2.40 -0.40
N ARG A 97 11.53 2.46 -0.99
CA ARG A 97 12.61 1.49 -0.74
C ARG A 97 13.14 1.55 0.69
N ASP A 98 13.10 2.74 1.29
CA ASP A 98 13.64 3.01 2.62
C ASP A 98 12.56 2.93 3.72
N TYR A 99 11.29 2.75 3.33
CA TYR A 99 10.19 2.70 4.28
C TYR A 99 10.14 1.35 5.02
N ALA A 100 10.35 1.39 6.32
CA ALA A 100 10.21 0.22 7.19
C ALA A 100 8.72 -0.06 7.48
N PRO A 101 8.24 -1.30 7.22
CA PRO A 101 6.86 -1.67 7.54
C PRO A 101 6.54 -1.46 9.02
N PRO A 102 5.29 -1.07 9.37
CA PRO A 102 4.88 -0.95 10.77
C PRO A 102 4.89 -2.31 11.46
N ASP A 103 5.16 -2.31 12.77
CA ASP A 103 5.10 -3.51 13.60
C ASP A 103 3.65 -3.80 14.02
N ALA A 104 2.81 -4.09 13.05
CA ALA A 104 1.37 -4.32 13.21
C ALA A 104 0.83 -5.14 12.04
N ALA A 105 -0.35 -5.71 12.21
CA ALA A 105 -1.10 -6.30 11.11
C ALA A 105 -1.34 -5.24 10.03
N THR A 106 -1.01 -5.53 8.78
CA THR A 106 -0.92 -4.52 7.74
C THR A 106 -1.49 -5.01 6.41
N VAL A 107 -2.20 -4.11 5.73
CA VAL A 107 -2.50 -4.19 4.30
C VAL A 107 -1.54 -3.25 3.56
N LEU A 108 -0.62 -3.81 2.78
CA LEU A 108 0.20 -3.07 1.83
C LEU A 108 -0.58 -2.92 0.53
N TYR A 109 -0.82 -1.68 0.15
CA TYR A 109 -1.49 -1.33 -1.09
C TYR A 109 -0.48 -0.77 -2.10
N LEU A 110 -0.52 -1.30 -3.31
CA LEU A 110 0.32 -0.91 -4.44
C LEU A 110 -0.59 -0.73 -5.66
N TYR A 111 -0.57 0.43 -6.29
CA TYR A 111 -1.35 0.67 -7.50
C TYR A 111 -0.46 1.24 -8.60
N ASN A 112 0.08 0.35 -9.45
CA ASN A 112 0.99 0.69 -10.55
C ASN A 112 2.13 1.65 -10.13
N PRO A 113 2.77 1.45 -8.94
CA PRO A 113 3.61 2.50 -8.36
C PRO A 113 4.99 2.56 -9.00
N PHE A 114 5.59 1.40 -9.35
CA PHE A 114 7.01 1.31 -9.65
C PHE A 114 7.32 0.20 -10.65
N ASP A 115 8.48 0.36 -11.33
CA ASP A 115 9.10 -0.72 -12.09
C ASP A 115 9.85 -1.73 -11.18
N ALA A 116 10.44 -2.77 -11.79
CA ALA A 116 11.16 -3.82 -11.08
C ALA A 116 12.37 -3.31 -10.29
N GLN A 117 13.00 -2.20 -10.71
CA GLN A 117 14.19 -1.66 -10.03
C GLN A 117 13.85 -1.10 -8.65
N ILE A 118 12.65 -0.55 -8.50
CA ILE A 118 12.15 -0.05 -7.21
C ILE A 118 11.39 -1.17 -6.47
N MET A 119 10.58 -1.95 -7.18
CA MET A 119 9.72 -2.96 -6.57
C MET A 119 10.52 -4.08 -5.92
N SER A 120 11.65 -4.49 -6.51
CA SER A 120 12.50 -5.55 -5.94
C SER A 120 13.07 -5.19 -4.55
N PRO A 121 13.73 -4.02 -4.34
CA PRO A 121 14.17 -3.62 -3.00
C PRO A 121 13.01 -3.39 -2.02
N VAL A 122 11.86 -2.88 -2.47
CA VAL A 122 10.66 -2.76 -1.63
C VAL A 122 10.24 -4.13 -1.12
N LEU A 123 10.08 -5.11 -2.00
CA LEU A 123 9.70 -6.47 -1.63
C LEU A 123 10.70 -7.09 -0.63
N LYS A 124 12.01 -6.92 -0.83
CA LYS A 124 13.04 -7.41 0.10
C LYS A 124 12.92 -6.80 1.49
N THR A 125 12.64 -5.51 1.58
CA THR A 125 12.42 -4.82 2.88
C THR A 125 11.22 -5.42 3.60
N TRP A 126 10.14 -5.67 2.89
CA TRP A 126 8.93 -6.28 3.46
C TRP A 126 9.14 -7.74 3.83
N GLU A 127 9.84 -8.54 3.01
CA GLU A 127 10.21 -9.92 3.31
C GLU A 127 11.05 -10.02 4.59
N LYS A 128 12.03 -9.14 4.75
CA LYS A 128 12.84 -9.07 5.97
C LYS A 128 11.98 -8.78 7.20
N SER A 129 11.05 -7.85 7.11
CA SER A 129 10.11 -7.56 8.20
C SER A 129 9.22 -8.76 8.51
N MET A 130 8.67 -9.41 7.49
CA MET A 130 7.83 -10.61 7.66
C MET A 130 8.58 -11.80 8.25
N SER A 131 9.89 -11.91 8.05
CA SER A 131 10.70 -12.99 8.62
C SER A 131 10.96 -12.83 10.11
N THR A 132 10.91 -11.60 10.63
CA THR A 132 11.25 -11.29 12.03
C THR A 132 10.03 -10.98 12.90
N ARG A 133 8.85 -10.77 12.30
CA ARG A 133 7.62 -10.38 12.98
C ARG A 133 6.52 -11.38 12.70
N VAL A 134 5.52 -11.47 13.59
CA VAL A 134 4.44 -12.47 13.51
C VAL A 134 3.12 -11.92 12.99
N HIS A 135 3.06 -10.61 12.68
CA HIS A 135 1.82 -9.97 12.25
C HIS A 135 1.33 -10.47 10.88
N ASP A 136 0.04 -10.47 10.71
CA ASP A 136 -0.60 -10.76 9.42
C ASP A 136 -0.32 -9.62 8.42
N VAL A 137 0.06 -9.98 7.20
CA VAL A 137 0.35 -9.03 6.12
C VAL A 137 -0.39 -9.47 4.87
N TRP A 138 -1.20 -8.57 4.35
CA TRP A 138 -1.85 -8.70 3.05
C TRP A 138 -1.25 -7.69 2.08
N ILE A 139 -1.08 -8.09 0.83
CA ILE A 139 -0.62 -7.21 -0.24
C ILE A 139 -1.70 -7.17 -1.31
N VAL A 140 -2.15 -5.96 -1.62
CA VAL A 140 -3.16 -5.67 -2.64
C VAL A 140 -2.47 -4.86 -3.73
N TYR A 141 -2.19 -5.50 -4.87
CA TYR A 141 -1.40 -4.93 -5.94
C TYR A 141 -2.24 -4.74 -7.20
N GLY A 142 -2.64 -3.50 -7.47
CA GLY A 142 -3.40 -3.08 -8.64
C GLY A 142 -2.51 -2.82 -9.85
N ASN A 143 -3.02 -3.18 -11.04
CA ASN A 143 -2.26 -3.16 -12.29
C ASN A 143 -0.86 -3.83 -12.12
N PRO A 144 -0.83 -5.12 -11.75
CA PRO A 144 0.35 -5.75 -11.18
C PRO A 144 1.37 -6.18 -12.25
N THR A 145 2.06 -5.21 -12.86
CA THR A 145 3.07 -5.43 -13.91
C THR A 145 4.25 -6.28 -13.42
N GLU A 146 4.58 -6.16 -12.13
CA GLU A 146 5.67 -6.90 -11.49
C GLU A 146 5.16 -8.05 -10.59
N ALA A 147 3.97 -8.58 -10.87
CA ALA A 147 3.37 -9.67 -10.07
C ALA A 147 4.27 -10.91 -9.96
N ALA A 148 5.11 -11.17 -10.95
CA ALA A 148 6.02 -12.31 -10.95
C ALA A 148 7.00 -12.25 -9.76
N LEU A 149 7.50 -11.06 -9.38
CA LEU A 149 8.37 -10.90 -8.21
C LEU A 149 7.68 -11.39 -6.93
N PHE A 150 6.39 -11.01 -6.75
CA PHE A 150 5.59 -11.38 -5.58
C PHE A 150 5.24 -12.87 -5.58
N LYS A 151 4.90 -13.44 -6.74
CA LYS A 151 4.59 -14.86 -6.89
C LYS A 151 5.77 -15.78 -6.58
N HIS A 152 7.00 -15.33 -6.87
CA HIS A 152 8.23 -16.08 -6.57
C HIS A 152 8.77 -15.82 -5.16
N SER A 153 8.16 -14.92 -4.40
CA SER A 153 8.57 -14.66 -3.01
C SER A 153 8.37 -15.89 -2.13
N PRO A 154 9.41 -16.32 -1.37
CA PRO A 154 9.26 -17.41 -0.43
C PRO A 154 8.37 -17.06 0.76
N SER A 155 8.15 -15.77 1.02
CA SER A 155 7.38 -15.26 2.16
C SER A 155 5.90 -15.06 1.86
N LEU A 156 5.50 -15.11 0.58
CA LEU A 156 4.15 -14.77 0.14
C LEU A 156 3.44 -15.94 -0.50
N GLU A 157 2.12 -15.96 -0.34
CA GLU A 157 1.19 -16.83 -1.02
C GLU A 157 0.26 -15.99 -1.89
N HIS A 158 0.09 -16.34 -3.16
CA HIS A 158 -0.91 -15.73 -4.02
C HIS A 158 -2.29 -16.28 -3.66
N ILE A 159 -3.20 -15.42 -3.24
CA ILE A 159 -4.53 -15.79 -2.76
C ILE A 159 -5.57 -15.72 -3.88
N SER A 160 -5.60 -14.58 -4.60
CA SER A 160 -6.63 -14.33 -5.63
C SER A 160 -6.20 -13.21 -6.59
N SER A 161 -6.95 -13.10 -7.68
CA SER A 161 -6.94 -11.94 -8.57
C SER A 161 -8.37 -11.45 -8.70
N ILE A 162 -8.62 -10.21 -8.30
CA ILE A 162 -9.97 -9.63 -8.25
C ILE A 162 -9.95 -8.15 -8.63
N ALA A 163 -10.88 -7.72 -9.47
CA ALA A 163 -11.04 -6.32 -9.88
C ALA A 163 -9.75 -5.66 -10.42
N GLY A 164 -8.86 -6.42 -11.07
CA GLY A 164 -7.57 -5.93 -11.58
C GLY A 164 -6.45 -5.89 -10.53
N PHE A 165 -6.67 -6.44 -9.35
CA PHE A 165 -5.68 -6.57 -8.29
C PHE A 165 -5.19 -8.02 -8.14
N ALA A 166 -3.89 -8.20 -7.95
CA ALA A 166 -3.34 -9.43 -7.41
C ALA A 166 -3.27 -9.32 -5.89
N VAL A 167 -3.79 -10.32 -5.19
CA VAL A 167 -3.83 -10.36 -3.73
C VAL A 167 -2.89 -11.42 -3.21
N PHE A 168 -2.00 -11.03 -2.33
CA PHE A 168 -1.05 -11.92 -1.66
C PHE A 168 -1.24 -11.83 -0.15
N ARG A 169 -0.85 -12.89 0.53
CA ARG A 169 -0.80 -12.95 1.97
C ARG A 169 0.55 -13.49 2.42
N ARG A 170 1.05 -13.01 3.54
CA ARG A 170 2.19 -13.59 4.22
C ARG A 170 1.91 -15.07 4.50
N LYS A 171 2.87 -15.95 4.15
CA LYS A 171 2.83 -17.35 4.58
C LYS A 171 2.98 -17.43 6.10
N ASN A 172 2.13 -18.20 6.74
CA ASN A 172 2.34 -18.55 8.13
C ASN A 172 3.64 -19.35 8.24
N LEU A 173 4.59 -18.86 9.03
CA LEU A 173 5.73 -19.68 9.41
C LEU A 173 5.16 -20.87 10.19
N ARG A 174 5.18 -22.07 9.61
CA ARG A 174 4.97 -23.27 10.39
C ARG A 174 6.03 -23.24 11.49
N ARG A 175 5.61 -23.24 12.76
CA ARG A 175 6.52 -23.56 13.85
C ARG A 175 7.11 -24.91 13.47
N ALA A 176 8.43 -24.99 13.34
CA ALA A 176 9.10 -26.28 13.30
C ALA A 176 8.77 -26.96 14.62
N GLU A 177 8.02 -28.09 14.54
CA GLU A 177 7.79 -28.97 15.66
C GLU A 177 9.11 -29.63 16.09
#